data_86367aca91520ef9eeaca4911392550e
#
_entry.id   86367aca91520ef9eeaca4911392550e
#
_cell.length_a   1.000
_cell.length_b   1.000
_cell.length_c   1.000
_cell.angle_alpha   90.00
_cell.angle_beta   90.00
_cell.angle_gamma   90.00
#
_symmetry.space_group_name_H-M   'P 1'
#
loop_
_entity.id
_entity.type
_entity.pdbx_description
1 polymer ?
#
loop_
_entity_poly.entity_id
_entity_poly.type
_entity_poly.pdbx_seq_one_letter_code
_entity_poly.pdbx_strand_id
1 'polypeptide(L)'
;MLSGVTMIGFIGYLLLGLGAFDSLYMTVITITTVGFSEIGAPDEITAAYQTFTLLLALFGVGTALYTLGVSFEALVEGSINDGLKIRRGLRMIDKKSNHIIVVGNGRVGQAIVHYVGRHGAEVVMVDREPQPDSEWPIVIGEATEDQTLRDAGIERATTLIAALDSDADNVYVTLSARALN
;
A
#
# COMPACT_ATOMS: atom_id res chain seq x y z
N MET A 1 10.37 5.38 11.70
CA MET A 1 10.13 5.72 13.12
C MET A 1 10.88 4.77 14.06
N LEU A 2 10.74 3.46 13.95
CA LEU A 2 11.42 2.49 14.83
C LEU A 2 12.96 2.62 14.83
N SER A 3 13.58 2.79 13.66
CA SER A 3 15.02 3.01 13.54
C SER A 3 15.52 4.26 14.28
N GLY A 4 14.73 5.32 14.33
CA GLY A 4 15.06 6.53 15.08
C GLY A 4 15.07 6.28 16.58
N VAL A 5 14.08 5.58 17.11
CA VAL A 5 13.99 5.22 18.52
C VAL A 5 15.12 4.28 18.93
N THR A 6 15.44 3.30 18.06
CA THR A 6 16.59 2.39 18.30
C THR A 6 17.90 3.17 18.36
N MET A 7 18.08 4.16 17.46
CA MET A 7 19.29 4.99 17.46
C MET A 7 19.39 5.88 18.71
N ILE A 8 18.27 6.46 19.17
CA ILE A 8 18.21 7.24 20.40
C ILE A 8 18.55 6.34 21.61
N GLY A 9 17.98 5.15 21.69
CA GLY A 9 18.27 4.19 22.77
C GLY A 9 19.76 3.80 22.79
N PHE A 10 20.28 3.43 21.64
CA PHE A 10 21.70 3.05 21.49
C PHE A 10 22.65 4.18 21.92
N ILE A 11 22.46 5.39 21.43
CA ILE A 11 23.28 6.54 21.77
C ILE A 11 23.13 6.92 23.24
N GLY A 12 21.90 6.87 23.77
CA GLY A 12 21.64 7.19 25.17
C GLY A 12 22.36 6.27 26.13
N TYR A 13 22.34 4.95 25.90
CA TYR A 13 23.08 4.01 26.73
C TYR A 13 24.60 4.14 26.58
N LEU A 14 25.11 4.45 25.38
CA LEU A 14 26.53 4.79 25.19
C LEU A 14 26.96 6.00 26.01
N LEU A 15 26.14 7.05 26.04
CA LEU A 15 26.42 8.26 26.82
C LEU A 15 26.34 8.00 28.34
N LEU A 16 25.56 7.01 28.75
CA LEU A 16 25.46 6.56 30.16
C LEU A 16 26.58 5.61 30.55
N GLY A 17 27.53 5.30 29.65
CA GLY A 17 28.76 4.57 29.94
C GLY A 17 28.75 3.08 29.59
N LEU A 18 27.68 2.57 28.96
CA LEU A 18 27.65 1.19 28.48
C LEU A 18 28.54 0.98 27.26
N GLY A 19 29.08 -0.22 27.12
CA GLY A 19 29.78 -0.65 25.91
C GLY A 19 28.81 -0.68 24.69
N ALA A 20 29.36 -0.61 23.49
CA ALA A 20 28.53 -0.55 22.26
C ALA A 20 27.60 -1.75 22.09
N PHE A 21 28.07 -2.97 22.41
CA PHE A 21 27.24 -4.16 22.34
C PHE A 21 26.12 -4.15 23.40
N ASP A 22 26.46 -3.78 24.63
CA ASP A 22 25.49 -3.71 25.74
C ASP A 22 24.46 -2.63 25.52
N SER A 23 24.85 -1.47 24.96
CA SER A 23 23.94 -0.39 24.56
C SER A 23 22.92 -0.85 23.52
N LEU A 24 23.37 -1.58 22.51
CA LEU A 24 22.47 -2.15 21.50
C LEU A 24 21.55 -3.21 22.12
N TYR A 25 22.11 -4.10 22.89
CA TYR A 25 21.37 -5.17 23.56
C TYR A 25 20.28 -4.58 24.47
N MET A 26 20.62 -3.65 25.38
CA MET A 26 19.66 -2.98 26.26
C MET A 26 18.57 -2.26 25.49
N THR A 27 18.93 -1.58 24.40
CA THR A 27 17.95 -0.90 23.55
C THR A 27 16.95 -1.89 22.97
N VAL A 28 17.44 -2.99 22.39
CA VAL A 28 16.59 -3.99 21.74
C VAL A 28 15.67 -4.66 22.75
N ILE A 29 16.18 -5.15 23.89
CA ILE A 29 15.35 -5.85 24.88
C ILE A 29 14.32 -4.93 25.54
N THR A 30 14.60 -3.62 25.63
CA THR A 30 13.66 -2.63 26.16
C THR A 30 12.54 -2.35 25.16
N ILE A 31 12.87 -2.06 23.90
CA ILE A 31 11.88 -1.73 22.85
C ILE A 31 11.01 -2.96 22.52
N THR A 32 11.59 -4.17 22.56
CA THR A 32 10.86 -5.42 22.28
C THR A 32 10.09 -5.95 23.48
N THR A 33 10.09 -5.23 24.62
CA THR A 33 9.41 -5.63 25.87
C THR A 33 9.91 -6.93 26.50
N VAL A 34 11.07 -7.43 26.10
CA VAL A 34 11.67 -8.66 26.68
C VAL A 34 12.12 -8.40 28.13
N GLY A 35 12.80 -7.25 28.37
CA GLY A 35 13.10 -6.73 29.71
C GLY A 35 13.79 -7.73 30.63
N PHE A 36 14.83 -8.43 30.15
CA PHE A 36 15.42 -9.56 30.89
C PHE A 36 16.09 -9.13 32.20
N SER A 37 16.99 -8.15 32.11
CA SER A 37 17.65 -7.51 33.26
C SER A 37 18.42 -6.29 32.83
N GLU A 38 18.68 -5.38 33.75
CA GLU A 38 19.59 -4.26 33.53
C GLU A 38 21.04 -4.77 33.48
N ILE A 39 21.83 -4.24 32.54
CA ILE A 39 23.28 -4.54 32.45
C ILE A 39 24.04 -3.44 33.18
N GLY A 40 24.94 -3.84 34.03
CA GLY A 40 25.80 -3.01 34.87
C GLY A 40 25.90 -3.53 36.27
N ALA A 41 26.97 -3.17 37.01
CA ALA A 41 27.04 -3.41 38.40
C ALA A 41 26.02 -2.54 39.17
N PRO A 42 25.53 -2.94 40.35
CA PRO A 42 24.53 -2.18 41.09
C PRO A 42 24.91 -0.73 41.39
N ASP A 43 26.19 -0.45 41.50
CA ASP A 43 26.79 0.87 41.71
C ASP A 43 26.91 1.71 40.39
N GLU A 44 26.81 1.09 39.23
CA GLU A 44 26.80 1.72 37.94
C GLU A 44 25.39 2.09 37.48
N ILE A 45 24.36 1.46 38.03
CA ILE A 45 22.96 1.74 37.72
C ILE A 45 22.52 3.01 38.45
N THR A 46 22.73 4.14 37.80
CA THR A 46 22.39 5.46 38.36
C THR A 46 20.92 5.80 38.16
N ALA A 47 20.41 6.79 38.92
CA ALA A 47 19.07 7.32 38.68
C ALA A 47 18.85 7.85 37.27
N ALA A 48 19.91 8.38 36.67
CA ALA A 48 19.88 8.83 35.26
C ALA A 48 19.67 7.66 34.27
N TYR A 49 20.36 6.55 34.49
CA TYR A 49 20.21 5.31 33.73
C TYR A 49 18.76 4.78 33.82
N GLN A 50 18.24 4.65 35.04
CA GLN A 50 16.87 4.15 35.27
C GLN A 50 15.82 5.08 34.66
N THR A 51 15.98 6.41 34.82
CA THR A 51 15.06 7.38 34.22
C THR A 51 15.08 7.30 32.69
N PHE A 52 16.27 7.17 32.07
CA PHE A 52 16.40 7.01 30.64
C PHE A 52 15.74 5.71 30.14
N THR A 53 15.96 4.59 30.85
CA THR A 53 15.34 3.31 30.54
C THR A 53 13.81 3.37 30.61
N LEU A 54 13.27 4.03 31.65
CA LEU A 54 11.82 4.25 31.77
C LEU A 54 11.25 5.06 30.62
N LEU A 55 11.91 6.15 30.24
CA LEU A 55 11.47 6.96 29.08
C LEU A 55 11.58 6.18 27.78
N LEU A 56 12.67 5.46 27.59
CA LEU A 56 12.85 4.61 26.40
C LEU A 56 11.79 3.50 26.33
N ALA A 57 11.46 2.88 27.47
CA ALA A 57 10.41 1.88 27.54
C ALA A 57 9.04 2.48 27.19
N LEU A 58 8.69 3.63 27.78
CA LEU A 58 7.38 4.27 27.53
C LEU A 58 7.19 4.67 26.05
N PHE A 59 8.16 5.37 25.49
CA PHE A 59 8.07 5.87 24.11
C PHE A 59 8.49 4.82 23.06
N GLY A 60 9.48 3.98 23.41
CA GLY A 60 10.00 2.94 22.52
C GLY A 60 9.00 1.83 22.27
N VAL A 61 8.37 1.31 23.33
CA VAL A 61 7.34 0.27 23.23
C VAL A 61 6.12 0.80 22.48
N GLY A 62 5.66 2.02 22.79
CA GLY A 62 4.56 2.63 22.08
C GLY A 62 4.82 2.76 20.57
N THR A 63 6.03 3.20 20.20
CA THR A 63 6.44 3.30 18.79
C THR A 63 6.55 1.93 18.12
N ALA A 64 7.06 0.92 18.83
CA ALA A 64 7.19 -0.43 18.30
C ALA A 64 5.82 -1.06 18.01
N LEU A 65 4.89 -0.98 18.98
CA LEU A 65 3.53 -1.48 18.83
C LEU A 65 2.76 -0.77 17.71
N TYR A 66 2.89 0.56 17.62
CA TYR A 66 2.31 1.33 16.53
C TYR A 66 2.85 0.89 15.16
N THR A 67 4.18 0.74 15.06
CA THR A 67 4.82 0.32 13.80
C THR A 67 4.39 -1.10 13.40
N LEU A 68 4.27 -2.02 14.37
CA LEU A 68 3.76 -3.37 14.13
C LEU A 68 2.30 -3.34 13.66
N GLY A 69 1.45 -2.51 14.28
CA GLY A 69 0.05 -2.36 13.90
C GLY A 69 -0.10 -1.89 12.45
N VAL A 70 0.59 -0.82 12.08
CA VAL A 70 0.57 -0.29 10.69
C VAL A 70 1.16 -1.29 9.69
N SER A 71 2.21 -2.03 10.09
CA SER A 71 2.80 -3.07 9.23
C SER A 71 1.85 -4.25 9.02
N PHE A 72 1.11 -4.63 10.05
CA PHE A 72 0.13 -5.70 9.99
C PHE A 72 -1.08 -5.29 9.12
N GLU A 73 -1.57 -4.05 9.28
CA GLU A 73 -2.63 -3.49 8.45
C GLU A 73 -2.24 -3.52 6.96
N ALA A 74 -1.02 -3.05 6.62
CA ALA A 74 -0.50 -3.10 5.26
C ALA A 74 -0.38 -4.52 4.68
N LEU A 75 -0.12 -5.52 5.53
CA LEU A 75 -0.08 -6.94 5.13
C LEU A 75 -1.49 -7.50 4.90
N VAL A 76 -2.44 -7.16 5.76
CA VAL A 76 -3.83 -7.64 5.67
C VAL A 76 -4.55 -7.00 4.48
N GLU A 77 -4.35 -5.72 4.23
CA GLU A 77 -4.94 -5.01 3.09
C GLU A 77 -4.39 -5.45 1.73
N GLY A 78 -3.40 -6.34 1.69
CA GLY A 78 -2.85 -6.90 0.44
C GLY A 78 -2.12 -5.90 -0.45
N SER A 79 -1.92 -4.66 0.03
CA SER A 79 -1.37 -3.54 -0.75
C SER A 79 0.02 -3.81 -1.36
N ILE A 80 0.78 -4.76 -0.81
CA ILE A 80 2.10 -5.16 -1.36
C ILE A 80 1.93 -5.98 -2.66
N ASN A 81 0.89 -6.82 -2.75
CA ASN A 81 0.62 -7.62 -3.95
C ASN A 81 -0.06 -6.82 -5.06
N ASP A 82 -0.85 -5.81 -4.70
CA ASP A 82 -1.61 -5.02 -5.67
C ASP A 82 -0.70 -4.15 -6.54
N GLY A 83 0.35 -3.57 -5.99
CA GLY A 83 1.32 -2.81 -6.77
C GLY A 83 2.06 -3.63 -7.84
N LEU A 84 2.30 -4.92 -7.61
CA LEU A 84 2.91 -5.83 -8.59
C LEU A 84 1.89 -6.32 -9.63
N LYS A 85 0.65 -6.56 -9.23
CA LYS A 85 -0.45 -6.95 -10.13
C LYS A 85 -0.85 -5.79 -11.04
N ILE A 86 -0.94 -4.57 -10.51
CA ILE A 86 -1.20 -3.34 -11.28
C ILE A 86 -0.15 -3.14 -12.36
N ARG A 87 1.14 -3.21 -12.03
CA ARG A 87 2.24 -3.06 -13.00
C ARG A 87 2.25 -4.15 -14.08
N ARG A 88 1.86 -5.39 -13.74
CA ARG A 88 1.69 -6.48 -14.72
C ARG A 88 0.46 -6.24 -15.59
N GLY A 89 -0.64 -5.79 -15.02
CA GLY A 89 -1.86 -5.42 -15.74
C GLY A 89 -1.58 -4.34 -16.79
N LEU A 90 -0.95 -3.23 -16.41
CA LEU A 90 -0.60 -2.13 -17.30
C LEU A 90 0.29 -2.60 -18.47
N ARG A 91 1.31 -3.44 -18.22
CA ARG A 91 2.16 -3.99 -19.29
C ARG A 91 1.41 -4.91 -20.28
N MET A 92 0.35 -5.58 -19.84
CA MET A 92 -0.49 -6.38 -20.73
C MET A 92 -1.41 -5.48 -21.58
N ILE A 93 -1.87 -4.38 -20.99
CA ILE A 93 -2.74 -3.40 -21.67
C ILE A 93 -1.98 -2.62 -22.72
N ASP A 94 -0.71 -2.27 -22.49
CA ASP A 94 0.15 -1.58 -23.46
C ASP A 94 0.25 -2.29 -24.82
N LYS A 95 0.08 -3.61 -24.84
CA LYS A 95 0.13 -4.44 -26.05
C LYS A 95 -1.23 -4.63 -26.70
N LYS A 96 -2.32 -4.22 -26.04
CA LYS A 96 -3.68 -4.39 -26.56
C LYS A 96 -4.05 -3.28 -27.53
N SER A 97 -4.70 -3.66 -28.59
CA SER A 97 -5.32 -2.77 -29.57
C SER A 97 -6.66 -3.34 -29.98
N ASN A 98 -7.56 -2.49 -30.46
CA ASN A 98 -8.92 -2.89 -30.86
C ASN A 98 -9.73 -3.56 -29.71
N HIS A 99 -9.43 -3.22 -28.46
CA HIS A 99 -10.12 -3.74 -27.29
C HIS A 99 -11.30 -2.86 -26.89
N ILE A 100 -12.15 -3.39 -26.01
CA ILE A 100 -13.28 -2.70 -25.40
C ILE A 100 -12.87 -2.28 -24.00
N ILE A 101 -13.06 -1.01 -23.65
CA ILE A 101 -12.90 -0.51 -22.29
C ILE A 101 -14.26 -0.47 -21.62
N VAL A 102 -14.37 -1.11 -20.44
CA VAL A 102 -15.56 -1.06 -19.59
C VAL A 102 -15.20 -0.32 -18.29
N VAL A 103 -15.85 0.81 -18.09
CA VAL A 103 -15.65 1.67 -16.91
C VAL A 103 -16.72 1.38 -15.87
N GLY A 104 -16.27 0.96 -14.69
CA GLY A 104 -17.12 0.50 -13.58
C GLY A 104 -17.21 -1.02 -13.54
N ASN A 105 -16.80 -1.59 -12.39
CA ASN A 105 -16.83 -3.04 -12.13
C ASN A 105 -18.03 -3.45 -11.24
N GLY A 106 -19.09 -2.66 -11.26
CA GLY A 106 -20.36 -2.99 -10.62
C GLY A 106 -21.12 -4.10 -11.34
N ARG A 107 -22.34 -4.37 -10.89
CA ARG A 107 -23.19 -5.43 -11.48
C ARG A 107 -23.38 -5.31 -12.99
N VAL A 108 -23.55 -4.09 -13.48
CA VAL A 108 -23.74 -3.85 -14.92
C VAL A 108 -22.44 -4.05 -15.68
N GLY A 109 -21.32 -3.47 -15.22
CA GLY A 109 -20.01 -3.63 -15.85
C GLY A 109 -19.57 -5.07 -15.93
N GLN A 110 -19.71 -5.83 -14.86
CA GLN A 110 -19.41 -7.27 -14.84
C GLN A 110 -20.28 -8.06 -15.85
N ALA A 111 -21.59 -7.79 -15.92
CA ALA A 111 -22.46 -8.44 -16.89
C ALA A 111 -22.02 -8.16 -18.33
N ILE A 112 -21.64 -6.91 -18.63
CA ILE A 112 -21.13 -6.50 -19.96
C ILE A 112 -19.83 -7.24 -20.26
N VAL A 113 -18.85 -7.21 -19.35
CA VAL A 113 -17.53 -7.84 -19.55
C VAL A 113 -17.66 -9.33 -19.81
N HIS A 114 -18.48 -10.03 -19.00
CA HIS A 114 -18.75 -11.45 -19.22
C HIS A 114 -19.43 -11.72 -20.57
N TYR A 115 -20.33 -10.87 -20.98
CA TYR A 115 -21.00 -11.04 -22.28
C TYR A 115 -20.02 -10.84 -23.43
N VAL A 116 -19.32 -9.70 -23.50
CA VAL A 116 -18.44 -9.38 -24.62
C VAL A 116 -17.20 -10.28 -24.65
N GLY A 117 -16.65 -10.62 -23.49
CA GLY A 117 -15.48 -11.50 -23.36
C GLY A 117 -15.77 -12.93 -23.84
N ARG A 118 -16.95 -13.50 -23.52
CA ARG A 118 -17.38 -14.80 -24.05
C ARG A 118 -17.54 -14.81 -25.57
N HIS A 119 -17.75 -13.67 -26.20
CA HIS A 119 -17.83 -13.53 -27.65
C HIS A 119 -16.48 -13.21 -28.31
N GLY A 120 -15.38 -13.38 -27.56
CA GLY A 120 -14.02 -13.26 -28.08
C GLY A 120 -13.49 -11.82 -28.15
N ALA A 121 -14.18 -10.86 -27.58
CA ALA A 121 -13.67 -9.50 -27.49
C ALA A 121 -12.55 -9.39 -26.44
N GLU A 122 -11.50 -8.66 -26.76
CA GLU A 122 -10.52 -8.25 -25.77
C GLU A 122 -11.08 -7.12 -24.92
N VAL A 123 -11.02 -7.27 -23.61
CA VAL A 123 -11.61 -6.32 -22.66
C VAL A 123 -10.54 -5.80 -21.70
N VAL A 124 -10.66 -4.53 -21.35
CA VAL A 124 -9.94 -3.86 -20.28
C VAL A 124 -10.97 -3.18 -19.37
N MET A 125 -10.89 -3.41 -18.08
CA MET A 125 -11.76 -2.76 -17.11
C MET A 125 -11.07 -1.56 -16.48
N VAL A 126 -11.87 -0.59 -16.04
CA VAL A 126 -11.43 0.56 -15.24
C VAL A 126 -12.31 0.63 -14.01
N ASP A 127 -11.73 0.62 -12.81
CA ASP A 127 -12.45 0.81 -11.55
C ASP A 127 -11.57 1.45 -10.49
N ARG A 128 -12.17 2.04 -9.46
CA ARG A 128 -11.46 2.61 -8.31
C ARG A 128 -10.94 1.53 -7.36
N GLU A 129 -11.66 0.44 -7.27
CA GLU A 129 -11.37 -0.63 -6.31
C GLU A 129 -10.61 -1.79 -6.97
N PRO A 130 -9.54 -2.29 -6.33
CA PRO A 130 -8.84 -3.46 -6.82
C PRO A 130 -9.73 -4.70 -6.75
N GLN A 131 -9.70 -5.49 -7.81
CA GLN A 131 -10.40 -6.78 -7.90
C GLN A 131 -9.37 -7.89 -8.12
N PRO A 132 -8.83 -8.47 -7.04
CA PRO A 132 -7.73 -9.42 -7.13
C PRO A 132 -8.06 -10.71 -7.89
N ASP A 133 -9.35 -11.06 -7.95
CA ASP A 133 -9.84 -12.30 -8.59
C ASP A 133 -10.46 -12.06 -9.97
N SER A 134 -10.28 -10.88 -10.55
CA SER A 134 -10.78 -10.59 -11.89
C SER A 134 -10.08 -11.42 -12.96
N GLU A 135 -10.85 -12.06 -13.83
CA GLU A 135 -10.34 -12.74 -15.04
C GLU A 135 -9.82 -11.76 -16.09
N TRP A 136 -10.20 -10.49 -15.97
CA TRP A 136 -9.92 -9.44 -16.96
C TRP A 136 -8.89 -8.44 -16.43
N PRO A 137 -8.02 -7.88 -17.30
CA PRO A 137 -7.12 -6.80 -16.91
C PRO A 137 -7.91 -5.60 -16.40
N ILE A 138 -7.54 -5.08 -15.23
CA ILE A 138 -8.16 -3.90 -14.62
C ILE A 138 -7.11 -2.81 -14.46
N VAL A 139 -7.46 -1.60 -14.88
CA VAL A 139 -6.78 -0.36 -14.50
C VAL A 139 -7.46 0.18 -13.26
N ILE A 140 -6.68 0.36 -12.20
CA ILE A 140 -7.18 0.92 -10.95
C ILE A 140 -6.96 2.42 -10.97
N GLY A 141 -8.03 3.19 -10.86
CA GLY A 141 -7.98 4.63 -10.87
C GLY A 141 -9.35 5.29 -11.01
N GLU A 142 -9.35 6.61 -10.88
CA GLU A 142 -10.54 7.43 -11.10
C GLU A 142 -10.77 7.59 -12.59
N ALA A 143 -11.90 7.10 -13.08
CA ALA A 143 -12.21 7.10 -14.52
C ALA A 143 -12.44 8.51 -15.09
N THR A 144 -12.70 9.49 -14.25
CA THR A 144 -12.80 10.90 -14.64
C THR A 144 -11.44 11.56 -14.85
N GLU A 145 -10.34 10.88 -14.52
CA GLU A 145 -8.99 11.34 -14.83
C GLU A 145 -8.55 10.83 -16.21
N ASP A 146 -8.14 11.74 -17.09
CA ASP A 146 -7.66 11.40 -18.44
C ASP A 146 -6.51 10.39 -18.43
N GLN A 147 -5.64 10.45 -17.41
CA GLN A 147 -4.51 9.54 -17.30
C GLN A 147 -4.98 8.09 -17.10
N THR A 148 -6.04 7.86 -16.30
CA THR A 148 -6.62 6.52 -16.10
C THR A 148 -7.14 5.93 -17.41
N LEU A 149 -7.79 6.75 -18.25
CA LEU A 149 -8.25 6.31 -19.56
C LEU A 149 -7.09 6.04 -20.54
N ARG A 150 -6.01 6.82 -20.48
CA ARG A 150 -4.77 6.56 -21.24
C ARG A 150 -4.10 5.25 -20.79
N ASP A 151 -4.03 5.00 -19.50
CA ASP A 151 -3.49 3.76 -18.93
C ASP A 151 -4.34 2.55 -19.35
N ALA A 152 -5.64 2.73 -19.55
CA ALA A 152 -6.52 1.72 -20.13
C ALA A 152 -6.36 1.56 -21.65
N GLY A 153 -5.54 2.37 -22.30
CA GLY A 153 -5.27 2.31 -23.74
C GLY A 153 -6.37 2.91 -24.58
N ILE A 154 -7.05 3.97 -24.12
CA ILE A 154 -8.19 4.61 -24.83
C ILE A 154 -7.85 4.97 -26.28
N GLU A 155 -6.61 5.42 -26.54
CA GLU A 155 -6.16 5.81 -27.88
C GLU A 155 -6.16 4.66 -28.90
N ARG A 156 -6.17 3.41 -28.42
CA ARG A 156 -6.13 2.18 -29.22
C ARG A 156 -7.39 1.32 -29.04
N ALA A 157 -8.33 1.76 -28.23
CA ALA A 157 -9.60 1.07 -27.99
C ALA A 157 -10.58 1.29 -29.17
N THR A 158 -11.44 0.32 -29.42
CA THR A 158 -12.53 0.47 -30.38
C THR A 158 -13.81 1.02 -29.79
N THR A 159 -14.01 0.76 -28.49
CA THR A 159 -15.25 1.11 -27.82
C THR A 159 -14.96 1.37 -26.33
N LEU A 160 -15.61 2.37 -25.76
CA LEU A 160 -15.70 2.56 -24.32
C LEU A 160 -17.16 2.45 -23.91
N ILE A 161 -17.42 1.69 -22.83
CA ILE A 161 -18.73 1.53 -22.22
C ILE A 161 -18.64 2.05 -20.78
N ALA A 162 -19.36 3.13 -20.48
CA ALA A 162 -19.45 3.69 -19.15
C ALA A 162 -20.60 3.02 -18.39
N ALA A 163 -20.30 2.43 -17.23
CA ALA A 163 -21.24 1.69 -16.39
C ALA A 163 -21.03 2.05 -14.90
N LEU A 164 -20.79 3.34 -14.62
CA LEU A 164 -20.68 3.89 -13.28
C LEU A 164 -22.08 4.15 -12.69
N ASP A 165 -22.14 4.26 -11.35
CA ASP A 165 -23.39 4.54 -10.63
C ASP A 165 -23.90 5.98 -10.84
N SER A 166 -23.00 6.91 -11.22
CA SER A 166 -23.31 8.32 -11.42
C SER A 166 -23.53 8.62 -12.91
N ASP A 167 -24.69 9.15 -13.27
CA ASP A 167 -25.00 9.59 -14.63
C ASP A 167 -24.05 10.70 -15.09
N ALA A 168 -23.71 11.63 -14.20
CA ALA A 168 -22.77 12.71 -14.50
C ALA A 168 -21.37 12.18 -14.86
N ASP A 169 -20.88 11.20 -14.11
CA ASP A 169 -19.58 10.59 -14.36
C ASP A 169 -19.61 9.78 -15.68
N ASN A 170 -20.70 9.08 -15.97
CA ASN A 170 -20.88 8.35 -17.23
C ASN A 170 -20.82 9.30 -18.43
N VAL A 171 -21.47 10.46 -18.34
CA VAL A 171 -21.42 11.49 -19.39
C VAL A 171 -20.00 12.05 -19.51
N TYR A 172 -19.38 12.42 -18.38
CA TYR A 172 -18.03 12.97 -18.37
C TYR A 172 -17.01 12.02 -19.01
N VAL A 173 -16.97 10.77 -18.54
CA VAL A 173 -16.07 9.73 -19.06
C VAL A 173 -16.27 9.50 -20.56
N THR A 174 -17.52 9.51 -21.02
CA THR A 174 -17.83 9.34 -22.46
C THR A 174 -17.31 10.51 -23.29
N LEU A 175 -17.43 11.74 -22.77
CA LEU A 175 -16.91 12.93 -23.47
C LEU A 175 -15.38 12.96 -23.48
N SER A 176 -14.74 12.65 -22.34
CA SER A 176 -13.27 12.52 -22.24
C SER A 176 -12.75 11.45 -23.19
N ALA A 177 -13.40 10.29 -23.24
CA ALA A 177 -13.01 9.21 -24.15
C ALA A 177 -13.03 9.65 -25.63
N ARG A 178 -14.06 10.39 -26.04
CA ARG A 178 -14.15 10.94 -27.39
C ARG A 178 -13.12 12.02 -27.71
N ALA A 179 -12.62 12.71 -26.70
CA ALA A 179 -11.57 13.71 -26.86
C ALA A 179 -10.17 13.08 -26.96
N LEU A 180 -10.01 11.88 -26.39
CA LEU A 180 -8.73 11.16 -26.33
C LEU A 180 -8.53 10.14 -27.47
N ASN A 181 -9.62 9.76 -28.16
CA ASN A 181 -9.58 8.77 -29.28
C ASN A 181 -10.12 9.32 -30.57
#